data_5a6a6b30dc17117fc9d362db4dc23001
#
_entry.id   5a6a6b30dc17117fc9d362db4dc23001
#
_cell.length_a   1.000
_cell.length_b   1.000
_cell.length_c   1.000
_cell.angle_alpha   90.00
_cell.angle_beta   90.00
_cell.angle_gamma   90.00
#
_symmetry.space_group_name_H-M   'P 1'
#
loop_
_entity.id
_entity.type
_entity.pdbx_description
1 polymer ?
#
loop_
_entity_poly.entity_id
_entity_poly.type
_entity_poly.pdbx_seq_one_letter_code
_entity_poly.pdbx_strand_id
1 'polypeptide(L)'
;MSSIQTEIETQLAQREPDVEVLLAEVLGGRTVRLFIDHPDGVTLAVCERVTHALAEVRERYSLEVSSPGTERPLSKPDHFRRYLGRRARVRTRGIRAHADEVGGSGRSTFTGELVGATDTEVTLAADTGVVQIPYADINRSNLVEE
;
A
#
# COMPACT_ATOMS: atom_id res chain seq x y z
N MET A 1 9.65 -6.27 3.86
CA MET A 1 9.04 -5.13 4.54
C MET A 1 9.96 -3.93 4.44
N SER A 2 9.42 -2.78 4.11
CA SER A 2 10.24 -1.60 3.90
C SER A 2 10.55 -0.94 5.24
N SER A 3 11.84 -0.88 5.60
CA SER A 3 12.26 -0.20 6.82
C SER A 3 12.04 1.31 6.73
N ILE A 4 12.04 1.88 5.53
CA ILE A 4 11.79 3.31 5.35
C ILE A 4 10.33 3.66 5.68
N GLN A 5 9.39 2.81 5.33
CA GLN A 5 7.99 3.05 5.67
C GLN A 5 7.80 3.03 7.19
N THR A 6 8.42 2.07 7.88
CA THR A 6 8.34 1.98 9.33
C THR A 6 8.95 3.21 10.00
N GLU A 7 10.09 3.67 9.51
CA GLU A 7 10.74 4.87 10.03
C GLU A 7 9.83 6.10 9.85
N ILE A 8 9.24 6.25 8.68
CA ILE A 8 8.34 7.36 8.38
C ILE A 8 7.10 7.30 9.27
N GLU A 9 6.51 6.13 9.42
CA GLU A 9 5.33 5.95 10.27
C GLU A 9 5.63 6.34 11.71
N THR A 10 6.79 5.95 12.22
CA THR A 10 7.19 6.27 13.57
C THR A 10 7.38 7.78 13.77
N GLN A 11 8.04 8.44 12.83
CA GLN A 11 8.28 9.87 12.93
C GLN A 11 6.98 10.67 12.82
N LEU A 12 6.10 10.29 11.90
CA LEU A 12 4.82 11.00 11.74
C LEU A 12 3.87 10.74 12.89
N ALA A 13 3.90 9.56 13.49
CA ALA A 13 3.08 9.28 14.68
C ALA A 13 3.42 10.24 15.82
N GLN A 14 4.66 10.67 15.93
CA GLN A 14 5.11 11.59 16.96
C GLN A 14 4.87 13.07 16.62
N ARG A 15 5.00 13.42 15.34
CA ARG A 15 5.02 14.82 14.89
C ARG A 15 3.73 15.27 14.21
N GLU A 16 3.09 14.37 13.47
CA GLU A 16 1.84 14.64 12.75
C GLU A 16 0.91 13.44 12.92
N PRO A 17 0.36 13.26 14.13
CA PRO A 17 -0.42 12.05 14.43
C PRO A 17 -1.71 11.89 13.62
N ASP A 18 -2.22 12.97 13.03
CA ASP A 18 -3.44 12.89 12.21
C ASP A 18 -3.16 12.40 10.79
N VAL A 19 -1.90 12.32 10.40
CA VAL A 19 -1.51 11.86 9.07
C VAL A 19 -1.39 10.34 9.06
N GLU A 20 -2.10 9.70 8.15
CA GLU A 20 -1.98 8.26 7.95
C GLU A 20 -1.05 7.99 6.78
N VAL A 21 -0.06 7.11 6.99
CA VAL A 21 0.84 6.66 5.93
C VAL A 21 0.17 5.50 5.21
N LEU A 22 -0.08 5.65 3.92
CA LEU A 22 -0.68 4.61 3.11
C LEU A 22 0.37 3.73 2.45
N LEU A 23 1.44 4.33 1.97
CA LEU A 23 2.53 3.62 1.33
C LEU A 23 3.74 4.53 1.21
N ALA A 24 4.93 3.99 1.45
CA ALA A 24 6.19 4.66 1.16
C ALA A 24 7.01 3.75 0.25
N GLU A 25 7.40 4.26 -0.91
CA GLU A 25 8.18 3.52 -1.91
C GLU A 25 9.51 4.20 -2.14
N VAL A 26 10.57 3.42 -2.28
CA VAL A 26 11.88 3.96 -2.70
C VAL A 26 12.03 3.71 -4.19
N LEU A 27 12.17 4.78 -4.94
CA LEU A 27 12.30 4.74 -6.40
C LEU A 27 13.74 5.04 -6.78
N GLY A 28 14.35 4.12 -7.53
CA GLY A 28 15.71 4.30 -7.99
C GLY A 28 16.76 4.44 -6.89
N GLY A 29 16.44 4.03 -5.66
CA GLY A 29 17.32 4.14 -4.51
C GLY A 29 17.53 5.55 -3.99
N ARG A 30 16.88 6.55 -4.57
CA ARG A 30 17.13 7.97 -4.27
C ARG A 30 15.91 8.76 -3.83
N THR A 31 14.73 8.36 -4.28
CA THR A 31 13.50 9.10 -4.03
C THR A 31 12.53 8.26 -3.24
N VAL A 32 11.96 8.83 -2.20
CA VAL A 32 10.85 8.23 -1.47
C VAL A 32 9.57 8.89 -1.96
N ARG A 33 8.66 8.08 -2.50
CA ARG A 33 7.31 8.53 -2.83
C ARG A 33 6.41 8.10 -1.68
N LEU A 34 5.78 9.07 -1.05
CA LEU A 34 4.99 8.86 0.14
C LEU A 34 3.52 9.21 -0.16
N PHE A 35 2.63 8.22 0.01
CA PHE A 35 1.19 8.44 -0.08
C PHE A 35 0.63 8.54 1.32
N ILE A 36 -0.09 9.63 1.59
CA ILE A 36 -0.65 9.90 2.91
C ILE A 36 -2.14 10.20 2.80
N ASP A 37 -2.83 10.11 3.94
CA ASP A 37 -4.19 10.58 4.07
C ASP A 37 -4.30 11.45 5.33
N HIS A 38 -5.36 12.27 5.38
CA HIS A 38 -5.60 13.17 6.51
C HIS A 38 -7.11 13.36 6.64
N PRO A 39 -7.65 13.42 7.89
CA PRO A 39 -9.11 13.57 8.09
C PRO A 39 -9.72 14.76 7.38
N ASP A 40 -8.98 15.85 7.25
CA ASP A 40 -9.45 17.08 6.61
C ASP A 40 -9.02 17.19 5.14
N GLY A 41 -8.48 16.11 4.57
CA GLY A 41 -7.96 16.08 3.22
C GLY A 41 -6.47 16.42 3.17
N VAL A 42 -5.82 15.99 2.10
CA VAL A 42 -4.40 16.24 1.91
C VAL A 42 -4.23 17.55 1.14
N THR A 43 -3.96 18.61 1.88
CA THR A 43 -3.73 19.94 1.32
C THR A 43 -2.23 20.20 1.17
N LEU A 44 -1.89 21.30 0.49
CA LEU A 44 -0.50 21.71 0.40
C LEU A 44 0.11 21.93 1.78
N ALA A 45 -0.67 22.52 2.71
CA ALA A 45 -0.20 22.73 4.08
C ALA A 45 0.12 21.43 4.78
N VAL A 46 -0.70 20.40 4.60
CA VAL A 46 -0.43 19.07 5.16
C VAL A 46 0.84 18.50 4.57
N CYS A 47 1.02 18.60 3.26
CA CYS A 47 2.24 18.12 2.59
C CYS A 47 3.49 18.83 3.11
N GLU A 48 3.39 20.14 3.34
CA GLU A 48 4.51 20.90 3.89
C GLU A 48 4.86 20.46 5.30
N ARG A 49 3.86 20.26 6.16
CA ARG A 49 4.12 19.79 7.53
C ARG A 49 4.76 18.41 7.54
N VAL A 50 4.29 17.51 6.68
CA VAL A 50 4.87 16.17 6.56
C VAL A 50 6.32 16.27 6.08
N THR A 51 6.58 17.11 5.11
CA THR A 51 7.94 17.30 4.59
C THR A 51 8.88 17.79 5.69
N HIS A 52 8.45 18.75 6.49
CA HIS A 52 9.25 19.23 7.62
C HIS A 52 9.45 18.18 8.69
N ALA A 53 8.42 17.40 8.98
CA ALA A 53 8.49 16.36 10.02
C ALA A 53 9.48 15.25 9.64
N LEU A 54 9.74 15.06 8.35
CA LEU A 54 10.61 14.02 7.82
C LEU A 54 11.98 14.56 7.38
N ALA A 55 12.49 15.55 8.09
CA ALA A 55 13.79 16.16 7.77
C ALA A 55 14.92 15.13 7.71
N GLU A 56 14.92 14.14 8.60
CA GLU A 56 15.95 13.10 8.64
C GLU A 56 15.90 12.21 7.40
N VAL A 57 14.70 11.90 6.91
CA VAL A 57 14.54 11.14 5.67
C VAL A 57 15.06 11.95 4.49
N ARG A 58 14.80 13.25 4.49
CA ARG A 58 15.22 14.14 3.40
C ARG A 58 16.74 14.31 3.31
N GLU A 59 17.46 14.00 4.36
CA GLU A 59 18.92 14.00 4.32
C GLU A 59 19.47 12.85 3.47
N ARG A 60 18.69 11.77 3.33
CA ARG A 60 19.12 10.57 2.60
C ARG A 60 18.41 10.38 1.28
N TYR A 61 17.20 10.95 1.14
CA TYR A 61 16.34 10.74 -0.03
C TYR A 61 15.69 12.05 -0.45
N SER A 62 15.35 12.15 -1.73
CA SER A 62 14.37 13.13 -2.16
C SER A 62 13.00 12.64 -1.73
N LEU A 63 12.14 13.53 -1.29
CA LEU A 63 10.83 13.16 -0.78
C LEU A 63 9.72 13.73 -1.66
N GLU A 64 8.84 12.86 -2.15
CA GLU A 64 7.62 13.26 -2.85
C GLU A 64 6.43 12.85 -1.99
N VAL A 65 5.59 13.81 -1.62
CA VAL A 65 4.40 13.56 -0.80
C VAL A 65 3.17 13.74 -1.67
N SER A 66 2.29 12.73 -1.67
CA SER A 66 1.12 12.70 -2.55
C SER A 66 -0.13 12.26 -1.79
N SER A 67 -1.27 12.70 -2.29
CA SER A 67 -2.56 12.16 -1.86
C SER A 67 -2.83 10.85 -2.61
N PRO A 68 -3.73 9.99 -2.10
CA PRO A 68 -3.94 8.67 -2.70
C PRO A 68 -4.66 8.67 -4.06
N GLY A 69 -5.47 9.68 -4.34
CA GLY A 69 -6.29 9.65 -5.55
C GLY A 69 -7.36 8.55 -5.49
N THR A 70 -7.81 8.09 -6.66
CA THR A 70 -8.87 7.08 -6.76
C THR A 70 -8.35 5.66 -6.53
N GLU A 71 -7.08 5.43 -6.83
CA GLU A 71 -6.45 4.12 -6.64
C GLU A 71 -5.61 4.13 -5.37
N ARG A 72 -6.31 4.15 -4.25
CA ARG A 72 -5.70 4.27 -2.93
C ARG A 72 -4.79 3.08 -2.62
N PRO A 73 -3.52 3.31 -2.25
CA PRO A 73 -2.61 2.22 -1.89
C PRO A 73 -3.05 1.49 -0.63
N LEU A 74 -2.79 0.19 -0.59
CA LEU A 74 -3.08 -0.67 0.55
C LEU A 74 -1.77 -1.33 0.94
N SER A 75 -1.28 -1.06 2.15
CA SER A 75 0.02 -1.58 2.57
C SER A 75 0.00 -2.34 3.90
N LYS A 76 -1.14 -2.35 4.59
CA LYS A 76 -1.27 -2.99 5.90
C LYS A 76 -2.55 -3.79 5.98
N PRO A 77 -2.61 -4.83 6.84
CA PRO A 77 -3.86 -5.59 7.03
C PRO A 77 -5.08 -4.72 7.33
N ASP A 78 -4.91 -3.68 8.15
CA ASP A 78 -6.02 -2.78 8.47
C ASP A 78 -6.55 -2.02 7.26
N HIS A 79 -5.70 -1.73 6.28
CA HIS A 79 -6.13 -1.09 5.04
C HIS A 79 -7.08 -2.01 4.27
N PHE A 80 -6.72 -3.30 4.17
CA PHE A 80 -7.55 -4.27 3.47
C PHE A 80 -8.88 -4.50 4.20
N ARG A 81 -8.85 -4.59 5.54
CA ARG A 81 -10.07 -4.77 6.32
C ARG A 81 -11.03 -3.59 6.17
N ARG A 82 -10.50 -2.38 6.07
CA ARG A 82 -11.29 -1.16 5.95
C ARG A 82 -12.10 -1.13 4.66
N TYR A 83 -11.58 -1.75 3.61
CA TYR A 83 -12.16 -1.70 2.29
C TYR A 83 -12.70 -3.04 1.79
N LEU A 84 -13.08 -3.93 2.69
CA LEU A 84 -13.76 -5.17 2.31
C LEU A 84 -15.01 -4.84 1.49
N GLY A 85 -15.22 -5.57 0.40
CA GLY A 85 -16.30 -5.32 -0.54
C GLY A 85 -15.89 -4.44 -1.73
N ARG A 86 -14.72 -3.80 -1.67
CA ARG A 86 -14.21 -2.99 -2.77
C ARG A 86 -13.29 -3.81 -3.66
N ARG A 87 -13.11 -3.35 -4.90
CA ARG A 87 -12.17 -4.00 -5.81
C ARG A 87 -10.75 -3.51 -5.51
N ALA A 88 -9.82 -4.44 -5.59
CA ALA A 88 -8.41 -4.14 -5.39
C ALA A 88 -7.55 -4.88 -6.39
N ARG A 89 -6.39 -4.31 -6.68
CA ARG A 89 -5.35 -4.95 -7.47
C ARG A 89 -4.20 -5.27 -6.54
N VAL A 90 -3.74 -6.52 -6.57
CA VAL A 90 -2.62 -6.98 -5.76
C VAL A 90 -1.54 -7.51 -6.68
N ARG A 91 -0.34 -6.93 -6.59
CA ARG A 91 0.83 -7.40 -7.33
C ARG A 91 1.73 -8.16 -6.37
N THR A 92 2.06 -9.40 -6.72
CA THR A 92 2.94 -10.23 -5.91
C THR A 92 4.40 -10.06 -6.33
N ARG A 93 5.31 -10.48 -5.45
CA ARG A 93 6.77 -10.31 -5.67
C ARG A 93 7.32 -11.22 -6.74
N GLY A 94 6.56 -12.18 -7.19
CA GLY A 94 6.95 -13.08 -8.26
C GLY A 94 5.72 -13.71 -8.85
N ILE A 95 5.92 -14.54 -9.86
CA ILE A 95 4.82 -15.28 -10.47
C ILE A 95 4.31 -16.29 -9.46
N ARG A 96 3.02 -16.27 -9.23
CA ARG A 96 2.38 -17.11 -8.25
C ARG A 96 1.33 -17.97 -8.94
N ALA A 97 1.51 -19.28 -8.87
CA ALA A 97 0.53 -20.19 -9.42
C ALA A 97 -0.67 -20.28 -8.47
N HIS A 98 -1.85 -20.12 -9.01
CA HIS A 98 -3.07 -20.39 -8.27
C HIS A 98 -3.19 -21.89 -8.06
N ALA A 99 -3.58 -22.32 -6.86
CA ALA A 99 -3.64 -23.75 -6.53
C ALA A 99 -4.54 -24.54 -7.49
N ASP A 100 -5.60 -23.90 -7.99
CA ASP A 100 -6.55 -24.54 -8.88
C ASP A 100 -6.28 -24.27 -10.36
N GLU A 101 -5.19 -23.59 -10.68
CA GLU A 101 -4.87 -23.32 -12.07
C GLU A 101 -4.31 -24.58 -12.75
N VAL A 102 -4.98 -24.94 -13.81
CA VAL A 102 -4.53 -26.04 -14.65
C VAL A 102 -3.61 -25.49 -15.73
N GLY A 103 -2.46 -26.09 -15.91
CA GLY A 103 -1.51 -25.65 -16.90
C GLY A 103 -0.35 -24.85 -16.35
N GLY A 104 -0.39 -24.50 -15.09
CA GLY A 104 0.75 -23.94 -14.37
C GLY A 104 1.21 -22.56 -14.77
N SER A 105 0.40 -21.81 -15.50
CA SER A 105 0.76 -20.42 -15.76
C SER A 105 0.43 -19.60 -14.53
N GLY A 106 1.46 -19.16 -13.84
CA GLY A 106 1.31 -18.31 -12.67
C GLY A 106 0.96 -16.89 -13.05
N ARG A 107 0.51 -16.13 -12.05
CA ARG A 107 0.22 -14.71 -12.21
C ARG A 107 0.98 -13.93 -11.15
N SER A 108 1.39 -12.72 -11.52
CA SER A 108 1.98 -11.78 -10.57
C SER A 108 1.01 -10.68 -10.16
N THR A 109 -0.11 -10.55 -10.86
CA THR A 109 -1.09 -9.51 -10.58
C THR A 109 -2.48 -10.11 -10.52
N PHE A 110 -3.23 -9.80 -9.46
CA PHE A 110 -4.59 -10.26 -9.26
C PHE A 110 -5.49 -9.05 -9.03
N THR A 111 -6.65 -9.05 -9.67
CA THR A 111 -7.65 -8.00 -9.49
C THR A 111 -8.98 -8.65 -9.13
N GLY A 112 -9.62 -8.18 -8.09
CA GLY A 112 -10.91 -8.71 -7.67
C GLY A 112 -11.44 -8.00 -6.44
N GLU A 113 -12.57 -8.51 -5.94
CA GLU A 113 -13.20 -7.96 -4.74
C GLU A 113 -12.48 -8.45 -3.49
N LEU A 114 -12.26 -7.55 -2.55
CA LEU A 114 -11.71 -7.91 -1.24
C LEU A 114 -12.82 -8.59 -0.43
N VAL A 115 -12.65 -9.89 -0.16
CA VAL A 115 -13.67 -10.68 0.55
C VAL A 115 -13.19 -11.12 1.93
N GLY A 116 -11.92 -10.97 2.24
CA GLY A 116 -11.39 -11.27 3.56
C GLY A 116 -10.01 -10.70 3.77
N ALA A 117 -9.67 -10.39 5.01
CA ALA A 117 -8.35 -9.92 5.37
C ALA A 117 -8.06 -10.30 6.81
N THR A 118 -7.06 -11.16 6.99
CA THR A 118 -6.59 -11.57 8.31
C THR A 118 -5.30 -10.82 8.64
N ASP A 119 -4.64 -11.21 9.72
CA ASP A 119 -3.35 -10.60 10.09
C ASP A 119 -2.21 -11.08 9.20
N THR A 120 -2.40 -12.19 8.46
CA THR A 120 -1.34 -12.80 7.67
C THR A 120 -1.60 -12.82 6.17
N GLU A 121 -2.86 -12.73 5.73
CA GLU A 121 -3.19 -12.83 4.31
C GLU A 121 -4.46 -12.08 3.96
N VAL A 122 -4.59 -11.76 2.68
CA VAL A 122 -5.79 -11.16 2.11
C VAL A 122 -6.43 -12.16 1.14
N THR A 123 -7.76 -12.15 1.07
CA THR A 123 -8.51 -12.99 0.15
C THR A 123 -9.22 -12.14 -0.89
N LEU A 124 -8.99 -12.45 -2.15
CA LEU A 124 -9.61 -11.78 -3.29
C LEU A 124 -10.51 -12.73 -4.05
N ALA A 125 -11.69 -12.25 -4.43
CA ALA A 125 -12.54 -12.94 -5.39
C ALA A 125 -12.18 -12.44 -6.78
N ALA A 126 -11.20 -13.06 -7.40
CA ALA A 126 -10.73 -12.71 -8.74
C ALA A 126 -11.55 -13.43 -9.81
N ASP A 127 -11.36 -13.06 -11.07
CA ASP A 127 -12.10 -13.65 -12.19
C ASP A 127 -11.87 -15.16 -12.31
N THR A 128 -10.68 -15.63 -11.92
CA THR A 128 -10.32 -17.04 -12.00
C THR A 128 -10.68 -17.83 -10.74
N GLY A 129 -11.26 -17.17 -9.74
CA GLY A 129 -11.65 -17.80 -8.50
C GLY A 129 -11.10 -17.05 -7.29
N VAL A 130 -11.29 -17.66 -6.12
CA VAL A 130 -10.84 -17.05 -4.86
C VAL A 130 -9.35 -17.33 -4.66
N VAL A 131 -8.59 -16.28 -4.38
CA VAL A 131 -7.14 -16.35 -4.17
C VAL A 131 -6.82 -15.82 -2.79
N GLN A 132 -6.01 -16.58 -2.04
CA GLN A 132 -5.49 -16.14 -0.75
C GLN A 132 -4.02 -15.75 -0.94
N ILE A 133 -3.66 -14.53 -0.57
CA ILE A 133 -2.32 -14.00 -0.80
C ILE A 133 -1.73 -13.55 0.53
N PRO A 134 -0.64 -14.18 0.99
CA PRO A 134 0.05 -13.71 2.20
C PRO A 134 0.60 -12.30 1.98
N TYR A 135 0.50 -11.45 3.00
CA TYR A 135 1.03 -10.09 2.88
C TYR A 135 2.52 -10.09 2.56
N ALA A 136 3.26 -11.08 3.04
CA ALA A 136 4.68 -11.19 2.76
C ALA A 136 5.00 -11.35 1.27
N ASP A 137 4.04 -11.87 0.49
CA ASP A 137 4.22 -12.06 -0.94
C ASP A 137 3.77 -10.84 -1.75
N ILE A 138 3.15 -9.86 -1.12
CA ILE A 138 2.63 -8.69 -1.82
C ILE A 138 3.75 -7.68 -2.05
N ASN A 139 3.96 -7.32 -3.30
CA ASN A 139 4.87 -6.25 -3.67
C ASN A 139 4.17 -4.90 -3.56
N ARG A 140 2.97 -4.81 -4.11
CA ARG A 140 2.19 -3.59 -4.11
C ARG A 140 0.71 -3.92 -4.27
N SER A 141 -0.14 -3.13 -3.64
CA SER A 141 -1.58 -3.26 -3.82
C SER A 141 -2.26 -1.91 -3.70
N ASN A 142 -3.40 -1.79 -4.37
CA ASN A 142 -4.18 -0.55 -4.34
C ASN A 142 -5.64 -0.87 -4.67
N LEU A 143 -6.53 0.04 -4.26
CA LEU A 143 -7.92 -0.05 -4.67
C LEU A 143 -8.02 0.27 -6.15
N VAL A 144 -9.01 -0.30 -6.81
CA VAL A 144 -9.29 -0.07 -8.21
C VAL A 144 -10.65 0.58 -8.31
N GLU A 145 -10.78 1.54 -9.19
CA GLU A 145 -12.05 2.19 -9.45
C GLU A 145 -13.03 1.18 -10.06
N GLU A 146 -14.25 1.17 -9.55
CA GLU A 146 -15.29 0.25 -10.00
C GLU A 146 -16.08 0.78 -11.19
#